data_c9b551e676c21eda9aa0861d4bb0b083
#
_entry.id   c9b551e676c21eda9aa0861d4bb0b083
#
_cell.length_a   1.000
_cell.length_b   1.000
_cell.length_c   1.000
_cell.angle_alpha   90.00
_cell.angle_beta   90.00
_cell.angle_gamma   90.00
#
_symmetry.space_group_name_H-M   'P 1'
#
loop_
_entity.id
_entity.type
_entity.pdbx_description
1 polymer ?
#
loop_
_entity_poly.entity_id
_entity_poly.type
_entity_poly.pdbx_seq_one_letter_code
_entity_poly.pdbx_strand_id
1 'polypeptide(L)'
;TVPALLGASVLVGRGTTTGLTAVLLTVLAVAATVLAFRSGLPLLDRILRESLPALSIAALLSLTGGLIVEKQADVFFSYTVLLVLLPGFLGAAGSLGGILSSRLSSKLHLGTVVPAAVPSREARGDMGAVFAMAVPVFALVAIVASLVGAAVDLTTPGFASVLAAVLMGGLLATVFVSFVAYYGTISAVRLRLDPDTYGIPIVASSLDLLGAFTLVLAIVVVGIA
;
A
#
# COMPACT_ATOMS: atom_id res chain seq x y z
N THR A 1 3.58 -8.18 -15.09
CA THR A 1 4.10 -9.32 -15.88
C THR A 1 4.98 -10.27 -15.05
N VAL A 2 5.83 -9.77 -14.16
CA VAL A 2 6.69 -10.60 -13.28
C VAL A 2 5.89 -11.43 -12.28
N PRO A 3 4.91 -10.89 -11.53
CA PRO A 3 4.09 -11.71 -10.61
C PRO A 3 3.25 -12.77 -11.32
N ALA A 4 2.82 -12.52 -12.54
CA ALA A 4 2.09 -13.51 -13.33
C ALA A 4 2.97 -14.70 -13.74
N LEU A 5 4.24 -14.46 -14.06
CA LEU A 5 5.21 -15.53 -14.37
C LEU A 5 5.59 -16.35 -13.13
N LEU A 6 5.75 -15.69 -11.97
CA LEU A 6 5.99 -16.38 -10.69
C LEU A 6 4.77 -17.21 -10.27
N GLY A 7 3.56 -16.68 -10.40
CA GLY A 7 2.33 -17.41 -10.14
C GLY A 7 2.14 -18.62 -11.06
N ALA A 8 2.40 -18.46 -12.35
CA ALA A 8 2.31 -19.56 -13.32
C ALA A 8 3.32 -20.68 -13.04
N SER A 9 4.52 -20.36 -12.56
CA SER A 9 5.56 -21.36 -12.26
C SER A 9 5.29 -22.12 -10.96
N VAL A 10 4.64 -21.51 -9.97
CA VAL A 10 4.16 -22.19 -8.75
C VAL A 10 3.04 -23.18 -9.08
N LEU A 11 2.11 -22.80 -9.97
CA LEU A 11 1.02 -23.67 -10.43
C LEU A 11 1.52 -24.87 -11.25
N VAL A 12 2.67 -24.77 -11.91
CA VAL A 12 3.22 -25.87 -12.77
C VAL A 12 4.15 -26.83 -11.99
N GLY A 13 4.39 -26.60 -10.69
CA GLY A 13 5.15 -27.54 -9.84
C GLY A 13 6.63 -27.74 -10.21
N ARG A 14 7.23 -26.79 -10.95
CA ARG A 14 8.63 -26.84 -11.39
C ARG A 14 9.50 -25.87 -10.56
N GLY A 15 9.82 -26.25 -9.35
CA GLY A 15 10.64 -25.43 -8.42
C GLY A 15 12.00 -24.98 -8.98
N THR A 16 12.61 -25.75 -9.89
CA THR A 16 13.88 -25.41 -10.52
C THR A 16 13.76 -24.28 -11.56
N THR A 17 12.68 -24.27 -12.36
CA THR A 17 12.44 -23.19 -13.34
C THR A 17 12.08 -21.89 -12.65
N THR A 18 11.37 -21.93 -11.52
CA THR A 18 11.03 -20.75 -10.70
C THR A 18 12.29 -20.12 -10.10
N GLY A 19 13.19 -20.93 -9.57
CA GLY A 19 14.47 -20.47 -9.05
C GLY A 19 15.34 -19.81 -10.14
N LEU A 20 15.46 -20.44 -11.29
CA LEU A 20 16.24 -19.90 -12.42
C LEU A 20 15.65 -18.60 -12.97
N THR A 21 14.33 -18.50 -13.12
CA THR A 21 13.69 -17.26 -13.57
C THR A 21 13.81 -16.14 -12.54
N ALA A 22 13.69 -16.42 -11.25
CA ALA A 22 13.90 -15.43 -10.19
C ALA A 22 15.34 -14.92 -10.17
N VAL A 23 16.33 -15.81 -10.27
CA VAL A 23 17.76 -15.44 -10.37
C VAL A 23 18.01 -14.61 -11.63
N LEU A 24 17.51 -15.02 -12.78
CA LEU A 24 17.68 -14.28 -14.04
C LEU A 24 17.10 -12.87 -13.95
N LEU A 25 15.87 -12.72 -13.42
CA LEU A 25 15.23 -11.43 -13.25
C LEU A 25 15.98 -10.54 -12.25
N THR A 26 16.51 -11.13 -11.17
CA THR A 26 17.33 -10.39 -10.20
C THR A 26 18.63 -9.92 -10.84
N VAL A 27 19.29 -10.78 -11.59
CA VAL A 27 20.53 -10.44 -12.32
C VAL A 27 20.28 -9.35 -13.35
N LEU A 28 19.19 -9.44 -14.11
CA LEU A 28 18.79 -8.40 -15.07
C LEU A 28 18.48 -7.06 -14.39
N ALA A 29 17.80 -7.07 -13.26
CA ALA A 29 17.50 -5.86 -12.49
C ALA A 29 18.79 -5.22 -11.95
N VAL A 30 19.69 -6.01 -11.37
CA VAL A 30 20.99 -5.54 -10.90
C VAL A 30 21.82 -5.01 -12.06
N ALA A 31 21.88 -5.75 -13.17
CA ALA A 31 22.64 -5.30 -14.37
C ALA A 31 22.06 -4.00 -14.92
N ALA A 32 20.74 -3.86 -15.03
CA ALA A 32 20.08 -2.62 -15.48
C ALA A 32 20.42 -1.44 -14.54
N THR A 33 20.40 -1.67 -13.22
CA THR A 33 20.77 -0.65 -12.23
C THR A 33 22.23 -0.25 -12.37
N VAL A 34 23.15 -1.21 -12.50
CA VAL A 34 24.59 -0.94 -12.69
C VAL A 34 24.85 -0.20 -14.00
N LEU A 35 24.18 -0.61 -15.09
CA LEU A 35 24.28 0.08 -16.38
C LEU A 35 23.75 1.50 -16.30
N ALA A 36 22.64 1.73 -15.58
CA ALA A 36 22.08 3.05 -15.34
C ALA A 36 23.08 3.96 -14.59
N PHE A 37 23.74 3.46 -13.54
CA PHE A 37 24.80 4.20 -12.84
C PHE A 37 26.03 4.45 -13.72
N ARG A 38 26.34 3.55 -14.66
CA ARG A 38 27.47 3.69 -15.59
C ARG A 38 27.14 4.52 -16.84
N SER A 39 25.90 4.88 -17.06
CA SER A 39 25.45 5.62 -18.25
C SER A 39 26.05 7.03 -18.36
N GLY A 40 26.58 7.57 -17.26
CA GLY A 40 27.14 8.92 -17.20
C GLY A 40 26.11 10.04 -17.32
N LEU A 41 24.82 9.71 -17.23
CA LEU A 41 23.72 10.68 -17.25
C LEU A 41 23.49 11.24 -15.84
N PRO A 42 23.87 12.50 -15.57
CA PRO A 42 23.85 13.04 -14.20
C PRO A 42 22.43 13.09 -13.62
N LEU A 43 21.41 13.28 -14.46
CA LEU A 43 20.01 13.26 -14.04
C LEU A 43 19.59 11.87 -13.58
N LEU A 44 19.97 10.83 -14.30
CA LEU A 44 19.62 9.44 -13.97
C LEU A 44 20.32 8.99 -12.68
N ASP A 45 21.60 9.32 -12.51
CA ASP A 45 22.37 9.02 -11.31
C ASP A 45 21.74 9.67 -10.06
N ARG A 46 21.32 10.91 -10.19
CA ARG A 46 20.62 11.63 -9.12
C ARG A 46 19.29 10.96 -8.76
N ILE A 47 18.43 10.68 -9.75
CA ILE A 47 17.15 10.03 -9.54
C ILE A 47 17.33 8.66 -8.85
N LEU A 48 18.28 7.85 -9.33
CA LEU A 48 18.53 6.53 -8.74
C LEU A 48 19.01 6.63 -7.29
N ARG A 49 19.94 7.53 -6.98
CA ARG A 49 20.44 7.71 -5.61
C ARG A 49 19.36 8.21 -4.65
N GLU A 50 18.45 9.05 -5.13
CA GLU A 50 17.34 9.57 -4.33
C GLU A 50 16.22 8.53 -4.16
N SER A 51 15.86 7.79 -5.22
CA SER A 51 14.69 6.91 -5.21
C SER A 51 14.98 5.49 -4.68
N LEU A 52 16.17 4.92 -4.93
CA LEU A 52 16.48 3.53 -4.52
C LEU A 52 16.33 3.27 -3.02
N PRO A 53 16.84 4.15 -2.11
CA PRO A 53 16.64 3.94 -0.68
C PRO A 53 15.16 3.95 -0.29
N ALA A 54 14.38 4.90 -0.82
CA ALA A 54 12.95 5.00 -0.54
C ALA A 54 12.20 3.75 -1.03
N LEU A 55 12.47 3.30 -2.26
CA LEU A 55 11.85 2.10 -2.83
C LEU A 55 12.29 0.81 -2.11
N SER A 56 13.53 0.74 -1.62
CA SER A 56 14.00 -0.41 -0.82
C SER A 56 13.26 -0.51 0.51
N ILE A 57 13.10 0.60 1.22
CA ILE A 57 12.32 0.67 2.45
C ILE A 57 10.85 0.31 2.16
N ALA A 58 10.30 0.87 1.10
CA ALA A 58 8.95 0.60 0.64
C ALA A 58 8.72 -0.90 0.39
N ALA A 59 9.65 -1.56 -0.33
CA ALA A 59 9.57 -3.00 -0.59
C ALA A 59 9.60 -3.83 0.69
N LEU A 60 10.45 -3.48 1.66
CA LEU A 60 10.51 -4.18 2.95
C LEU A 60 9.20 -4.03 3.75
N LEU A 61 8.60 -2.84 3.76
CA LEU A 61 7.31 -2.60 4.41
C LEU A 61 6.20 -3.41 3.75
N SER A 62 6.11 -3.41 2.42
CA SER A 62 5.09 -4.18 1.69
C SER A 62 5.27 -5.70 1.89
N LEU A 63 6.50 -6.21 1.90
CA LEU A 63 6.77 -7.63 2.19
C LEU A 63 6.31 -8.00 3.62
N THR A 64 6.56 -7.12 4.59
CA THR A 64 6.12 -7.34 5.98
C THR A 64 4.60 -7.35 6.08
N GLY A 65 3.90 -6.50 5.30
CA GLY A 65 2.45 -6.52 5.16
C GLY A 65 1.94 -7.87 4.63
N GLY A 66 2.62 -8.42 3.62
CA GLY A 66 2.32 -9.76 3.09
C GLY A 66 2.44 -10.87 4.14
N LEU A 67 3.44 -10.80 5.04
CA LEU A 67 3.60 -11.77 6.13
C LEU A 67 2.46 -11.70 7.17
N ILE A 68 1.82 -10.55 7.35
CA ILE A 68 0.64 -10.43 8.22
C ILE A 68 -0.55 -11.18 7.61
N VAL A 69 -0.76 -11.02 6.31
CA VAL A 69 -1.83 -11.72 5.58
C VAL A 69 -1.58 -13.24 5.57
N GLU A 70 -0.33 -13.66 5.38
CA GLU A 70 0.05 -15.08 5.38
C GLU A 70 -0.29 -15.78 6.70
N LYS A 71 -0.13 -15.12 7.85
CA LYS A 71 -0.52 -15.67 9.16
C LYS A 71 -2.02 -15.98 9.29
N GLN A 72 -2.86 -15.39 8.44
CA GLN A 72 -4.30 -15.62 8.38
C GLN A 72 -4.71 -16.31 7.07
N ALA A 73 -3.78 -16.99 6.42
CA ALA A 73 -3.99 -17.61 5.11
C ALA A 73 -5.21 -18.55 5.11
N ASP A 74 -5.44 -19.31 6.18
CA ASP A 74 -6.57 -20.24 6.29
C ASP A 74 -7.92 -19.52 6.14
N VAL A 75 -8.09 -18.32 6.72
CA VAL A 75 -9.30 -17.51 6.60
C VAL A 75 -9.47 -16.98 5.17
N PHE A 76 -8.38 -16.49 4.57
CA PHE A 76 -8.40 -16.01 3.20
C PHE A 76 -8.69 -17.12 2.18
N PHE A 77 -8.22 -18.33 2.42
CA PHE A 77 -8.53 -19.49 1.57
C PHE A 77 -9.93 -20.05 1.82
N SER A 78 -10.45 -19.94 3.05
CA SER A 78 -11.84 -20.34 3.36
C SER A 78 -12.85 -19.42 2.68
N TYR A 79 -12.55 -18.12 2.63
CA TYR A 79 -13.39 -17.11 1.98
C TYR A 79 -12.62 -16.43 0.86
N THR A 80 -12.62 -17.04 -0.30
CA THR A 80 -11.81 -16.58 -1.45
C THR A 80 -12.16 -15.18 -1.94
N VAL A 81 -13.35 -14.64 -1.61
CA VAL A 81 -13.70 -13.24 -1.85
C VAL A 81 -12.73 -12.26 -1.15
N LEU A 82 -12.14 -12.65 -0.01
CA LEU A 82 -11.17 -11.83 0.71
C LEU A 82 -9.86 -11.67 -0.06
N LEU A 83 -9.47 -12.67 -0.88
CA LEU A 83 -8.30 -12.57 -1.76
C LEU A 83 -8.51 -11.54 -2.88
N VAL A 84 -9.73 -11.45 -3.41
CA VAL A 84 -10.10 -10.44 -4.42
C VAL A 84 -10.18 -9.05 -3.78
N LEU A 85 -10.66 -8.98 -2.55
CA LEU A 85 -10.82 -7.74 -1.79
C LEU A 85 -9.47 -7.12 -1.41
N LEU A 86 -8.48 -7.93 -1.04
CA LEU A 86 -7.21 -7.48 -0.46
C LEU A 86 -6.46 -6.43 -1.31
N PRO A 87 -6.21 -6.66 -2.63
CA PRO A 87 -5.55 -5.64 -3.46
C PRO A 87 -6.35 -4.34 -3.56
N GLY A 88 -7.68 -4.44 -3.67
CA GLY A 88 -8.56 -3.27 -3.72
C GLY A 88 -8.53 -2.46 -2.42
N PHE A 89 -8.53 -3.14 -1.29
CA PHE A 89 -8.46 -2.52 0.03
C PHE A 89 -7.12 -1.81 0.26
N LEU A 90 -6.01 -2.49 0.01
CA LEU A 90 -4.66 -1.91 0.17
C LEU A 90 -4.44 -0.76 -0.81
N GLY A 91 -4.87 -0.93 -2.08
CA GLY A 91 -4.79 0.13 -3.09
C GLY A 91 -5.60 1.37 -2.73
N ALA A 92 -6.80 1.19 -2.17
CA ALA A 92 -7.64 2.29 -1.67
C ALA A 92 -6.97 3.03 -0.49
N ALA A 93 -6.46 2.30 0.50
CA ALA A 93 -5.74 2.88 1.63
C ALA A 93 -4.50 3.66 1.18
N GLY A 94 -3.67 3.06 0.32
CA GLY A 94 -2.49 3.68 -0.27
C GLY A 94 -2.81 4.94 -1.05
N SER A 95 -3.89 4.93 -1.85
CA SER A 95 -4.34 6.09 -2.62
C SER A 95 -4.80 7.25 -1.73
N LEU A 96 -5.55 6.97 -0.67
CA LEU A 96 -5.96 7.98 0.32
C LEU A 96 -4.73 8.60 1.01
N GLY A 97 -3.72 7.78 1.33
CA GLY A 97 -2.46 8.25 1.90
C GLY A 97 -1.66 9.11 0.93
N GLY A 98 -1.56 8.70 -0.32
CA GLY A 98 -0.91 9.48 -1.38
C GLY A 98 -1.58 10.83 -1.62
N ILE A 99 -2.92 10.87 -1.66
CA ILE A 99 -3.69 12.12 -1.78
C ILE A 99 -3.39 13.05 -0.61
N LEU A 100 -3.43 12.55 0.63
CA LEU A 100 -3.15 13.38 1.81
C LEU A 100 -1.71 13.88 1.81
N SER A 101 -0.74 13.02 1.53
CA SER A 101 0.68 13.37 1.46
C SER A 101 0.95 14.45 0.41
N SER A 102 0.41 14.29 -0.80
CA SER A 102 0.55 15.25 -1.90
C SER A 102 -0.07 16.62 -1.57
N ARG A 103 -1.27 16.63 -0.96
CA ARG A 103 -1.92 17.88 -0.51
C ARG A 103 -1.09 18.60 0.57
N LEU A 104 -0.57 17.84 1.54
CA LEU A 104 0.28 18.39 2.60
C LEU A 104 1.61 18.89 2.04
N SER A 105 2.25 18.15 1.13
CA SER A 105 3.47 18.57 0.42
C SER A 105 3.27 19.89 -0.29
N SER A 106 2.22 20.02 -1.10
CA SER A 106 1.89 21.27 -1.80
C SER A 106 1.69 22.43 -0.85
N LYS A 107 0.98 22.22 0.27
CA LYS A 107 0.72 23.28 1.27
C LYS A 107 1.98 23.68 2.05
N LEU A 108 2.89 22.75 2.30
CA LEU A 108 4.19 23.02 2.91
C LEU A 108 5.06 23.87 1.97
N HIS A 109 5.10 23.55 0.67
CA HIS A 109 5.84 24.33 -0.33
C HIS A 109 5.26 25.74 -0.50
N LEU A 110 3.95 25.90 -0.41
CA LEU A 110 3.28 27.21 -0.47
C LEU A 110 3.38 27.99 0.86
N GLY A 111 3.93 27.39 1.92
CA GLY A 111 4.03 28.03 3.23
C GLY A 111 2.70 28.20 3.97
N THR A 112 1.61 27.60 3.49
CA THR A 112 0.28 27.64 4.13
C THR A 112 0.17 26.67 5.31
N VAL A 113 0.99 25.65 5.33
CA VAL A 113 1.17 24.74 6.48
C VAL A 113 2.62 24.83 6.95
N VAL A 114 2.81 25.00 8.25
CA VAL A 114 4.14 25.03 8.87
C VAL A 114 4.46 23.64 9.41
N PRO A 115 5.71 23.11 9.23
CA PRO A 115 6.11 21.83 9.75
C PRO A 115 6.17 21.85 11.29
N ALA A 116 5.06 21.50 11.93
CA ALA A 116 4.88 21.48 13.38
C ALA A 116 4.60 20.05 13.90
N ALA A 117 4.83 19.81 15.19
CA ALA A 117 4.51 18.52 15.80
C ALA A 117 2.99 18.28 15.90
N VAL A 118 2.19 19.34 15.95
CA VAL A 118 0.72 19.26 15.98
C VAL A 118 0.16 19.76 14.65
N PRO A 119 -0.77 19.01 14.03
CA PRO A 119 -1.39 19.43 12.77
C PRO A 119 -2.12 20.77 12.90
N SER A 120 -1.85 21.68 11.97
CA SER A 120 -2.57 22.95 11.85
C SER A 120 -4.05 22.72 11.53
N ARG A 121 -4.85 23.81 11.58
CA ARG A 121 -6.28 23.74 11.23
C ARG A 121 -6.47 23.28 9.77
N GLU A 122 -5.62 23.76 8.87
CA GLU A 122 -5.61 23.43 7.45
C GLU A 122 -5.25 21.95 7.22
N ALA A 123 -4.23 21.46 7.92
CA ALA A 123 -3.83 20.04 7.85
C ALA A 123 -4.94 19.12 8.38
N ARG A 124 -5.59 19.49 9.49
CA ARG A 124 -6.73 18.75 10.04
C ARG A 124 -7.94 18.75 9.09
N GLY A 125 -8.14 19.86 8.36
CA GLY A 125 -9.16 19.92 7.31
C GLY A 125 -8.91 18.91 6.19
N ASP A 126 -7.67 18.76 5.73
CA ASP A 126 -7.30 17.74 4.74
C ASP A 126 -7.46 16.31 5.27
N MET A 127 -7.06 16.06 6.53
CA MET A 127 -7.31 14.78 7.18
C MET A 127 -8.80 14.47 7.24
N GLY A 128 -9.64 15.43 7.65
CA GLY A 128 -11.09 15.28 7.67
C GLY A 128 -11.70 14.99 6.29
N ALA A 129 -11.17 15.62 5.23
CA ALA A 129 -11.60 15.34 3.86
C ALA A 129 -11.25 13.91 3.43
N VAL A 130 -10.07 13.40 3.81
CA VAL A 130 -9.67 12.00 3.55
C VAL A 130 -10.57 11.03 4.31
N PHE A 131 -10.93 11.31 5.58
CA PHE A 131 -11.91 10.52 6.32
C PHE A 131 -13.28 10.50 5.65
N ALA A 132 -13.75 11.64 5.16
CA ALA A 132 -15.03 11.73 4.44
C ALA A 132 -15.00 10.91 3.13
N MET A 133 -13.86 10.86 2.44
CA MET A 133 -13.67 10.04 1.24
C MET A 133 -13.48 8.55 1.56
N ALA A 134 -12.95 8.20 2.72
CA ALA A 134 -12.70 6.81 3.10
C ALA A 134 -13.98 5.97 3.13
N VAL A 135 -15.06 6.51 3.68
CA VAL A 135 -16.33 5.80 3.80
C VAL A 135 -16.86 5.32 2.44
N PRO A 136 -17.11 6.21 1.44
CA PRO A 136 -17.60 5.76 0.15
C PRO A 136 -16.58 4.91 -0.62
N VAL A 137 -15.28 5.17 -0.48
CA VAL A 137 -14.24 4.39 -1.17
C VAL A 137 -14.21 2.95 -0.63
N PHE A 138 -14.15 2.75 0.68
CA PHE A 138 -14.15 1.41 1.24
C PHE A 138 -15.49 0.69 1.08
N ALA A 139 -16.62 1.40 1.12
CA ALA A 139 -17.91 0.82 0.78
C ALA A 139 -17.94 0.32 -0.68
N LEU A 140 -17.39 1.11 -1.62
CA LEU A 140 -17.27 0.71 -3.02
C LEU A 140 -16.38 -0.52 -3.18
N VAL A 141 -15.24 -0.59 -2.49
CA VAL A 141 -14.36 -1.78 -2.51
C VAL A 141 -15.11 -3.02 -2.04
N ALA A 142 -15.88 -2.94 -0.94
CA ALA A 142 -16.66 -4.05 -0.44
C ALA A 142 -17.76 -4.49 -1.42
N ILE A 143 -18.48 -3.52 -2.02
CA ILE A 143 -19.53 -3.79 -3.01
C ILE A 143 -18.94 -4.47 -4.25
N VAL A 144 -17.87 -3.90 -4.81
CA VAL A 144 -17.23 -4.44 -6.03
C VAL A 144 -16.67 -5.85 -5.77
N ALA A 145 -15.97 -6.05 -4.65
CA ALA A 145 -15.45 -7.38 -4.30
C ALA A 145 -16.57 -8.42 -4.13
N SER A 146 -17.68 -8.03 -3.51
CA SER A 146 -18.84 -8.92 -3.33
C SER A 146 -19.55 -9.22 -4.64
N LEU A 147 -19.69 -8.24 -5.54
CA LEU A 147 -20.27 -8.43 -6.87
C LEU A 147 -19.39 -9.34 -7.73
N VAL A 148 -18.08 -9.12 -7.74
CA VAL A 148 -17.13 -10.00 -8.45
C VAL A 148 -17.18 -11.41 -7.85
N GLY A 149 -17.19 -11.53 -6.51
CA GLY A 149 -17.30 -12.81 -5.84
C GLY A 149 -18.56 -13.58 -6.22
N ALA A 150 -19.71 -12.89 -6.29
CA ALA A 150 -20.97 -13.50 -6.72
C ALA A 150 -20.97 -13.88 -8.21
N ALA A 151 -20.32 -13.09 -9.08
CA ALA A 151 -20.23 -13.37 -10.52
C ALA A 151 -19.36 -14.58 -10.85
N VAL A 152 -18.42 -14.96 -9.96
CA VAL A 152 -17.43 -16.04 -10.17
C VAL A 152 -17.63 -17.18 -9.13
N ASP A 153 -18.74 -17.17 -8.41
CA ASP A 153 -19.13 -18.17 -7.39
C ASP A 153 -18.05 -18.39 -6.31
N LEU A 154 -17.43 -17.28 -5.82
CA LEU A 154 -16.46 -17.37 -4.74
C LEU A 154 -17.14 -17.60 -3.38
N THR A 155 -16.44 -18.31 -2.49
CA THR A 155 -16.87 -18.45 -1.11
C THR A 155 -16.85 -17.09 -0.39
N THR A 156 -17.94 -16.76 0.30
CA THR A 156 -18.11 -15.49 1.00
C THR A 156 -18.70 -15.69 2.41
N PRO A 157 -18.27 -14.92 3.42
CA PRO A 157 -18.89 -14.93 4.74
C PRO A 157 -20.22 -14.15 4.78
N GLY A 158 -20.68 -13.66 3.63
CA GLY A 158 -21.87 -12.82 3.49
C GLY A 158 -21.53 -11.34 3.31
N PHE A 159 -22.37 -10.65 2.51
CA PHE A 159 -22.15 -9.23 2.15
C PHE A 159 -22.02 -8.32 3.36
N ALA A 160 -22.88 -8.50 4.38
CA ALA A 160 -22.86 -7.66 5.58
C ALA A 160 -21.55 -7.78 6.35
N SER A 161 -21.01 -9.01 6.48
CA SER A 161 -19.72 -9.27 7.16
C SER A 161 -18.56 -8.66 6.39
N VAL A 162 -18.55 -8.82 5.05
CA VAL A 162 -17.52 -8.21 4.18
C VAL A 162 -17.57 -6.69 4.31
N LEU A 163 -18.75 -6.09 4.19
CA LEU A 163 -18.94 -4.64 4.30
C LEU A 163 -18.47 -4.11 5.67
N ALA A 164 -18.88 -4.78 6.76
CA ALA A 164 -18.47 -4.42 8.12
C ALA A 164 -16.97 -4.50 8.31
N ALA A 165 -16.32 -5.59 7.88
CA ALA A 165 -14.88 -5.76 7.98
C ALA A 165 -14.11 -4.71 7.17
N VAL A 166 -14.55 -4.44 5.94
CA VAL A 166 -13.90 -3.45 5.06
C VAL A 166 -14.07 -2.03 5.57
N LEU A 167 -15.26 -1.65 6.03
CA LEU A 167 -15.50 -0.32 6.59
C LEU A 167 -14.72 -0.12 7.89
N MET A 168 -14.80 -1.07 8.81
CA MET A 168 -14.07 -0.99 10.08
C MET A 168 -12.56 -0.96 9.87
N GLY A 169 -12.03 -1.89 9.09
CA GLY A 169 -10.61 -1.94 8.74
C GLY A 169 -10.15 -0.70 7.98
N GLY A 170 -10.96 -0.23 7.03
CA GLY A 170 -10.67 0.95 6.20
C GLY A 170 -10.68 2.26 7.00
N LEU A 171 -11.63 2.45 7.92
CA LEU A 171 -11.65 3.60 8.80
C LEU A 171 -10.45 3.59 9.77
N LEU A 172 -10.11 2.42 10.31
CA LEU A 172 -8.92 2.27 11.16
C LEU A 172 -7.64 2.51 10.35
N ALA A 173 -7.55 1.98 9.11
CA ALA A 173 -6.45 2.29 8.20
C ALA A 173 -6.35 3.79 7.94
N THR A 174 -7.47 4.50 7.78
CA THR A 174 -7.49 5.95 7.54
C THR A 174 -6.94 6.75 8.73
N VAL A 175 -7.10 6.26 9.97
CA VAL A 175 -6.42 6.86 11.13
C VAL A 175 -4.91 6.77 10.93
N PHE A 176 -4.37 5.57 10.64
CA PHE A 176 -2.93 5.38 10.39
C PHE A 176 -2.45 6.17 9.17
N VAL A 177 -3.23 6.19 8.08
CA VAL A 177 -2.98 7.03 6.90
C VAL A 177 -2.71 8.48 7.31
N SER A 178 -3.58 9.04 8.14
CA SER A 178 -3.49 10.44 8.56
C SER A 178 -2.20 10.71 9.32
N PHE A 179 -1.81 9.81 10.22
CA PHE A 179 -0.57 9.93 10.98
C PHE A 179 0.66 9.76 10.08
N VAL A 180 0.71 8.69 9.29
CA VAL A 180 1.87 8.37 8.46
C VAL A 180 2.08 9.45 7.39
N ALA A 181 1.01 9.88 6.71
CA ALA A 181 1.10 10.93 5.71
C ALA A 181 1.54 12.27 6.31
N TYR A 182 0.98 12.67 7.45
CA TYR A 182 1.35 13.93 8.09
C TYR A 182 2.81 13.93 8.55
N TYR A 183 3.18 12.97 9.41
CA TYR A 183 4.53 12.94 9.97
C TYR A 183 5.58 12.53 8.95
N GLY A 184 5.25 11.68 7.99
CA GLY A 184 6.12 11.32 6.88
C GLY A 184 6.47 12.52 6.01
N THR A 185 5.47 13.30 5.58
CA THR A 185 5.68 14.50 4.77
C THR A 185 6.47 15.57 5.54
N ILE A 186 6.14 15.83 6.82
CA ILE A 186 6.89 16.79 7.63
C ILE A 186 8.33 16.35 7.85
N SER A 187 8.56 15.05 8.10
CA SER A 187 9.91 14.51 8.28
C SER A 187 10.75 14.65 7.03
N ALA A 188 10.18 14.39 5.85
CA ALA A 188 10.87 14.59 4.58
C ALA A 188 11.33 16.05 4.42
N VAL A 189 10.44 17.02 4.66
CA VAL A 189 10.77 18.46 4.59
C VAL A 189 11.87 18.84 5.61
N ARG A 190 11.79 18.36 6.85
CA ARG A 190 12.81 18.63 7.88
C ARG A 190 14.17 18.05 7.54
N LEU A 191 14.20 16.90 6.90
CA LEU A 191 15.43 16.24 6.44
C LEU A 191 15.95 16.81 5.10
N ARG A 192 15.26 17.83 4.55
CA ARG A 192 15.55 18.40 3.23
C ARG A 192 15.47 17.39 2.10
N LEU A 193 14.65 16.36 2.27
CA LEU A 193 14.31 15.39 1.24
C LEU A 193 13.09 15.90 0.48
N ASP A 194 12.99 15.53 -0.80
CA ASP A 194 11.79 15.83 -1.57
C ASP A 194 10.61 14.97 -1.06
N PRO A 195 9.53 15.60 -0.52
CA PRO A 195 8.39 14.88 -0.02
C PRO A 195 7.70 14.01 -1.06
N ASP A 196 7.74 14.36 -2.33
CA ASP A 196 7.11 13.61 -3.40
C ASP A 196 7.95 12.36 -3.76
N THR A 197 9.27 12.46 -3.74
CA THR A 197 10.18 11.33 -4.03
C THR A 197 10.23 10.32 -2.89
N TYR A 198 10.23 10.77 -1.63
CA TYR A 198 10.36 9.91 -0.45
C TYR A 198 9.02 9.68 0.24
N GLY A 199 8.18 10.70 0.35
CA GLY A 199 6.96 10.67 1.13
C GLY A 199 5.93 9.71 0.54
N ILE A 200 5.63 9.82 -0.75
CA ILE A 200 4.58 9.02 -1.39
C ILE A 200 4.90 7.51 -1.35
N PRO A 201 6.10 7.02 -1.77
CA PRO A 201 6.40 5.60 -1.70
C PRO A 201 6.39 5.04 -0.28
N ILE A 202 6.96 5.77 0.69
CA ILE A 202 7.03 5.34 2.09
C ILE A 202 5.62 5.32 2.70
N VAL A 203 4.81 6.35 2.46
CA VAL A 203 3.42 6.40 2.93
C VAL A 203 2.62 5.26 2.35
N ALA A 204 2.65 5.06 1.03
CA ALA A 204 1.90 3.98 0.37
C ALA A 204 2.29 2.60 0.92
N SER A 205 3.60 2.31 1.04
CA SER A 205 4.07 1.01 1.53
C SER A 205 3.86 0.81 3.03
N SER A 206 3.91 1.89 3.84
CA SER A 206 3.49 1.81 5.23
C SER A 206 2.03 1.40 5.35
N LEU A 207 1.21 1.77 4.37
CA LEU A 207 -0.20 1.42 4.33
C LEU A 207 -0.45 0.01 3.77
N ASP A 208 0.46 -0.56 3.01
CA ASP A 208 0.42 -1.99 2.70
C ASP A 208 0.55 -2.81 4.00
N LEU A 209 1.47 -2.41 4.89
CA LEU A 209 1.65 -3.04 6.20
C LEU A 209 0.48 -2.78 7.15
N LEU A 210 0.17 -1.50 7.39
CA LEU A 210 -0.86 -1.10 8.36
C LEU A 210 -2.26 -1.44 7.85
N GLY A 211 -2.51 -1.34 6.55
CA GLY A 211 -3.76 -1.74 5.92
C GLY A 211 -3.99 -3.24 6.03
N ALA A 212 -2.97 -4.06 5.76
CA ALA A 212 -3.06 -5.51 5.98
C ALA A 212 -3.39 -5.82 7.44
N PHE A 213 -2.70 -5.17 8.38
CA PHE A 213 -2.95 -5.33 9.82
C PHE A 213 -4.39 -4.93 10.21
N THR A 214 -4.87 -3.77 9.75
CA THR A 214 -6.21 -3.29 10.09
C THR A 214 -7.30 -4.12 9.46
N LEU A 215 -7.10 -4.64 8.23
CA LEU A 215 -8.05 -5.54 7.60
C LEU A 215 -8.13 -6.87 8.36
N VAL A 216 -6.98 -7.48 8.68
CA VAL A 216 -6.94 -8.72 9.46
C VAL A 216 -7.59 -8.53 10.83
N LEU A 217 -7.26 -7.43 11.52
CA LEU A 217 -7.91 -7.10 12.81
C LEU A 217 -9.43 -6.98 12.66
N ALA A 218 -9.91 -6.32 11.61
CA ALA A 218 -11.33 -6.15 11.35
C ALA A 218 -12.01 -7.49 11.04
N ILE A 219 -11.37 -8.38 10.29
CA ILE A 219 -11.87 -9.73 9.98
C ILE A 219 -12.06 -10.53 11.28
N VAL A 220 -11.09 -10.47 12.19
CA VAL A 220 -11.16 -11.15 13.51
C VAL A 220 -12.27 -10.55 14.37
N VAL A 221 -12.36 -9.22 14.46
CA VAL A 221 -13.36 -8.54 15.31
C VAL A 221 -14.80 -8.77 14.78
N VAL A 222 -15.00 -8.82 13.48
CA VAL A 222 -16.32 -9.12 12.87
C VAL A 222 -16.71 -10.59 13.03
N GLY A 223 -15.76 -11.47 13.41
CA GLY A 223 -16.02 -12.89 13.61
C GLY A 223 -16.08 -13.68 12.31
N ILE A 224 -15.32 -13.27 11.31
CA ILE A 224 -15.14 -14.02 10.05
C ILE A 224 -14.05 -15.10 10.23
N ALA A 225 -13.15 -14.91 11.21
CA ALA A 225 -12.03 -15.79 11.53
C ALA A 225 -12.41 -16.78 12.65
#